data_af49f549ca5246d20bbe644dccd3afda
#
_entry.id   af49f549ca5246d20bbe644dccd3afda
#
_cell.length_a   1.000
_cell.length_b   1.000
_cell.length_c   1.000
_cell.angle_alpha   90.00
_cell.angle_beta   90.00
_cell.angle_gamma   90.00
#
_symmetry.space_group_name_H-M   'P 1'
#
loop_
_entity.id
_entity.type
_entity.pdbx_description
1 polymer ?
#
loop_
_entity_poly.entity_id
_entity_poly.type
_entity_poly.pdbx_seq_one_letter_code
_entity_poly.pdbx_strand_id
1 'polypeptide(L)'
;MNAYQQKWLQVLKAANLKQWEITAQDDDILITMPNITDLKLIRDNLPETLALMSLDIEIPKERLKFMVHNGYEQFDYLLNPGEADLSKA
;
A
#
# COMPACT_ATOMS: atom_id res chain seq x y z
N MET A 1 -4.29 -11.97 -8.33
CA MET A 1 -4.45 -10.53 -7.99
C MET A 1 -5.93 -10.24 -7.80
N ASN A 2 -6.30 -9.65 -6.66
CA ASN A 2 -7.71 -9.40 -6.36
C ASN A 2 -8.10 -7.95 -6.73
N ALA A 3 -9.42 -7.69 -6.77
CA ALA A 3 -9.94 -6.39 -7.20
C ALA A 3 -9.53 -5.27 -6.25
N TYR A 4 -9.46 -5.54 -4.96
CA TYR A 4 -9.08 -4.53 -3.96
C TYR A 4 -7.64 -4.09 -4.16
N GLN A 5 -6.72 -5.03 -4.36
CA GLN A 5 -5.32 -4.74 -4.66
C GLN A 5 -5.19 -3.92 -5.94
N GLN A 6 -5.91 -4.30 -7.00
CA GLN A 6 -5.86 -3.57 -8.27
C GLN A 6 -6.37 -2.15 -8.11
N LYS A 7 -7.43 -1.97 -7.34
CA LYS A 7 -7.98 -0.63 -7.10
C LYS A 7 -6.98 0.24 -6.35
N TRP A 8 -6.31 -0.31 -5.35
CA TRP A 8 -5.27 0.41 -4.64
C TRP A 8 -4.11 0.80 -5.55
N LEU A 9 -3.70 -0.11 -6.44
CA LEU A 9 -2.66 0.22 -7.42
C LEU A 9 -3.07 1.39 -8.29
N GLN A 10 -4.32 1.42 -8.75
CA GLN A 10 -4.83 2.52 -9.55
C GLN A 10 -4.84 3.83 -8.78
N VAL A 11 -5.32 3.82 -7.54
CA VAL A 11 -5.41 5.02 -6.71
C VAL A 11 -4.02 5.57 -6.41
N LEU A 12 -3.09 4.71 -6.04
CA LEU A 12 -1.72 5.13 -5.73
C LEU A 12 -1.01 5.71 -6.95
N LYS A 13 -1.17 5.07 -8.11
CA LYS A 13 -0.56 5.56 -9.35
C LYS A 13 -1.19 6.86 -9.81
N ALA A 14 -2.50 7.01 -9.65
CA ALA A 14 -3.21 8.23 -10.00
C ALA A 14 -2.85 9.40 -9.09
N ALA A 15 -2.46 9.12 -7.85
CA ALA A 15 -2.03 10.16 -6.91
C ALA A 15 -0.69 10.79 -7.31
N ASN A 16 0.00 10.18 -8.26
CA ASN A 16 1.27 10.71 -8.80
C ASN A 16 2.29 11.01 -7.69
N LEU A 17 2.49 10.03 -6.81
CA LEU A 17 3.43 10.14 -5.71
C LEU A 17 4.85 10.06 -6.26
N LYS A 18 5.51 11.20 -6.33
CA LYS A 18 6.86 11.29 -6.88
C LYS A 18 7.81 10.41 -6.05
N GLN A 19 8.72 9.73 -6.73
CA GLN A 19 9.75 8.90 -6.13
C GLN A 19 9.23 7.58 -5.55
N TRP A 20 7.92 7.35 -5.59
CA TRP A 20 7.36 6.06 -5.16
C TRP A 20 7.23 5.15 -6.37
N GLU A 21 7.90 4.02 -6.34
CA GLU A 21 7.72 2.98 -7.34
C GLU A 21 6.79 1.93 -6.77
N ILE A 22 5.60 1.80 -7.36
CA ILE A 22 4.53 0.99 -6.82
C ILE A 22 4.29 -0.21 -7.72
N THR A 23 4.41 -1.41 -7.16
CA THR A 23 4.21 -2.65 -7.90
C THR A 23 3.36 -3.63 -7.09
N ALA A 24 2.70 -4.55 -7.81
CA ALA A 24 2.01 -5.65 -7.17
C ALA A 24 3.02 -6.77 -6.91
N GLN A 25 2.91 -7.41 -5.74
CA GLN A 25 3.71 -8.57 -5.41
C GLN A 25 2.79 -9.59 -4.76
N ASP A 26 2.46 -10.66 -5.47
CA ASP A 26 1.46 -11.64 -5.06
C ASP A 26 0.14 -10.92 -4.75
N ASP A 27 -0.36 -11.00 -3.53
CA ASP A 27 -1.58 -10.29 -3.11
C ASP A 27 -1.29 -8.98 -2.40
N ASP A 28 -0.03 -8.59 -2.34
CA ASP A 28 0.44 -7.42 -1.60
C ASP A 28 0.84 -6.28 -2.53
N ILE A 29 1.15 -5.13 -1.96
CA ILE A 29 1.65 -3.98 -2.71
C ILE A 29 3.06 -3.67 -2.20
N LEU A 30 4.01 -3.58 -3.14
CA LEU A 30 5.38 -3.23 -2.84
C LEU A 30 5.62 -1.78 -3.26
N ILE A 31 6.13 -0.98 -2.32
CA ILE A 31 6.48 0.41 -2.56
C ILE A 31 7.98 0.57 -2.38
N THR A 32 8.66 0.92 -3.47
CA THR A 32 10.11 1.13 -3.47
C THR A 32 10.39 2.62 -3.49
N MET A 33 11.22 3.08 -2.56
CA MET A 33 11.57 4.49 -2.43
C MET A 33 13.06 4.71 -2.62
N PRO A 34 13.50 5.95 -2.93
CA PRO A 34 14.92 6.26 -3.03
C PRO A 34 15.67 5.95 -1.73
N ASN A 35 16.95 5.64 -1.85
CA ASN A 35 17.79 5.28 -0.70
C ASN A 35 17.85 6.38 0.36
N ILE A 36 17.66 7.62 -0.03
CA ILE A 36 17.71 8.77 0.89
C ILE A 36 16.41 8.97 1.67
N THR A 37 15.37 8.19 1.37
CA THR A 37 14.07 8.34 2.03
C THR A 37 14.14 7.86 3.48
N ASP A 38 13.66 8.70 4.40
CA ASP A 38 13.52 8.32 5.80
C ASP A 38 12.24 7.52 5.99
N LEU A 39 12.37 6.21 6.08
CA LEU A 39 11.21 5.32 6.22
C LEU A 39 10.45 5.52 7.52
N LYS A 40 11.10 6.05 8.56
CA LYS A 40 10.41 6.31 9.81
C LYS A 40 9.32 7.36 9.61
N LEU A 41 9.61 8.41 8.86
CA LEU A 41 8.61 9.44 8.55
C LEU A 41 7.48 8.86 7.70
N ILE A 42 7.82 8.03 6.73
CA ILE A 42 6.82 7.37 5.90
C ILE A 42 5.93 6.47 6.75
N ARG A 43 6.52 5.67 7.63
CA ARG A 43 5.77 4.77 8.50
C ARG A 43 4.82 5.52 9.42
N ASP A 44 5.28 6.66 9.96
CA ASP A 44 4.47 7.45 10.89
C ASP A 44 3.26 8.09 10.20
N ASN A 45 3.40 8.43 8.91
CA ASN A 45 2.35 9.10 8.14
C ASN A 45 1.49 8.18 7.28
N LEU A 46 1.96 6.97 7.03
CA LEU A 46 1.30 6.06 6.09
C LEU A 46 -0.14 5.72 6.47
N PRO A 47 -0.45 5.38 7.74
CA PRO A 47 -1.83 5.03 8.08
C PRO A 47 -2.83 6.15 7.75
N GLU A 48 -2.47 7.39 8.04
CA GLU A 48 -3.34 8.53 7.75
C GLU A 48 -3.48 8.73 6.23
N THR A 49 -2.38 8.65 5.51
CA THR A 49 -2.38 8.79 4.06
C THR A 49 -3.25 7.73 3.40
N LEU A 50 -3.12 6.48 3.81
CA LEU A 50 -3.93 5.40 3.26
C LEU A 50 -5.39 5.53 3.64
N ALA A 51 -5.68 6.01 4.85
CA ALA A 51 -7.06 6.24 5.28
C ALA A 51 -7.74 7.27 4.37
N LEU A 52 -7.05 8.35 4.04
CA LEU A 52 -7.58 9.37 3.13
C LEU A 52 -7.77 8.81 1.72
N MET A 53 -6.81 8.06 1.21
CA MET A 53 -6.92 7.46 -0.11
C MET A 53 -8.02 6.43 -0.20
N SER A 54 -8.32 5.73 0.90
CA SER A 54 -9.35 4.70 0.90
C SER A 54 -10.74 5.25 0.65
N LEU A 55 -10.94 6.56 0.85
CA LEU A 55 -12.21 7.21 0.56
C LEU A 55 -12.57 7.15 -0.93
N ASP A 56 -11.59 6.99 -1.80
CA ASP A 56 -11.80 6.88 -3.24
C ASP A 56 -12.10 5.44 -3.67
N ILE A 57 -12.09 4.50 -2.73
CA ILE A 57 -12.30 3.09 -3.04
C ILE A 57 -13.67 2.67 -2.53
N GLU A 58 -14.56 2.34 -3.48
CA GLU A 58 -15.97 2.06 -3.19
C GLU A 58 -16.30 0.58 -3.15
N ILE A 59 -15.32 -0.29 -3.33
CA ILE A 59 -15.55 -1.74 -3.27
C ILE A 59 -15.33 -2.23 -1.84
N PRO A 60 -15.82 -3.44 -1.49
CA PRO A 60 -15.67 -3.98 -0.15
C PRO A 60 -14.19 -4.06 0.25
N LYS A 61 -13.92 -3.74 1.50
CA LYS A 61 -12.56 -3.76 2.04
C LYS A 61 -12.07 -5.19 2.23
N GLU A 62 -10.79 -5.39 1.95
CA GLU A 62 -10.10 -6.65 2.22
C GLU A 62 -8.81 -6.36 2.94
N ARG A 63 -8.25 -7.39 3.55
CA ARG A 63 -6.94 -7.27 4.16
C ARG A 63 -5.88 -7.12 3.07
N LEU A 64 -5.01 -6.11 3.21
CA LEU A 64 -3.99 -5.84 2.22
C LEU A 64 -2.71 -5.40 2.93
N LYS A 65 -1.59 -5.98 2.57
CA LYS A 65 -0.30 -5.62 3.14
C LYS A 65 0.47 -4.72 2.19
N PHE A 66 1.01 -3.64 2.73
CA PHE A 66 1.92 -2.74 2.03
C PHE A 66 3.32 -2.98 2.55
N MET A 67 4.25 -3.28 1.64
CA MET A 67 5.66 -3.46 1.97
C MET A 67 6.40 -2.25 1.43
N VAL A 68 7.08 -1.53 2.30
CA VAL A 68 7.78 -0.29 1.93
C VAL A 68 9.27 -0.44 2.22
N HIS A 69 10.11 -0.15 1.24
CA HIS A 69 11.56 -0.22 1.44
C HIS A 69 12.30 0.85 0.64
N ASN A 70 13.53 1.14 1.09
CA ASN A 70 14.41 2.10 0.44
C ASN A 70 15.76 1.50 0.03
N GLY A 71 15.85 0.17 0.05
CA GLY A 71 17.11 -0.53 -0.24
C GLY A 71 17.96 -0.83 0.98
N TYR A 72 17.75 -0.14 2.09
CA TYR A 72 18.47 -0.36 3.35
C TYR A 72 17.55 -0.82 4.47
N GLU A 73 16.35 -0.24 4.53
CA GLU A 73 15.37 -0.54 5.56
C GLU A 73 14.06 -0.94 4.90
N GLN A 74 13.22 -1.61 5.68
CA GLN A 74 11.92 -2.06 5.22
C GLN A 74 10.94 -2.07 6.37
N PHE A 75 9.67 -1.77 6.08
CA PHE A 75 8.59 -2.03 7.03
C PHE A 75 7.36 -2.49 6.29
N ASP A 76 6.47 -3.16 7.01
CA ASP A 76 5.20 -3.61 6.48
C ASP A 76 4.07 -2.88 7.19
N TYR A 77 2.99 -2.61 6.46
CA TYR A 77 1.76 -2.06 7.04
C TYR A 77 0.57 -2.88 6.57
N LEU A 78 -0.20 -3.39 7.51
CA LEU A 78 -1.37 -4.21 7.19
C LEU A 78 -2.62 -3.35 7.26
N LEU A 79 -3.29 -3.20 6.11
CA LEU A 79 -4.53 -2.44 5.99
C LEU A 79 -5.72 -3.39 6.20
N ASN A 80 -6.71 -2.93 6.97
CA ASN A 80 -7.94 -3.68 7.26
C ASN A 80 -7.66 -5.07 7.83
N PRO A 81 -6.89 -5.18 8.94
CA PRO A 81 -6.47 -6.50 9.44
C PRO A 81 -7.62 -7.37 9.91
N GLY A 82 -8.78 -6.78 10.21
CA GLY A 82 -9.97 -7.54 10.61
C GLY A 82 -10.83 -8.05 9.47
N GLU A 83 -10.49 -7.70 8.21
CA GLU A 83 -11.27 -8.09 7.06
C GLU A 83 -10.80 -9.43 6.48
N ALA A 84 -11.71 -10.13 5.82
CA ALA A 84 -11.36 -11.38 5.15
C ALA A 84 -10.51 -11.11 3.92
N ASP A 85 -9.57 -12.03 3.64
CA ASP A 85 -8.79 -12.00 2.43
C ASP A 85 -9.49 -12.89 1.40
N LEU A 86 -10.23 -12.28 0.49
CA LEU A 86 -11.03 -13.00 -0.48
C LEU A 86 -10.19 -13.76 -1.49
N SER A 87 -8.93 -13.36 -1.69
CA SER A 87 -8.05 -14.05 -2.64
C SER A 87 -7.63 -15.43 -2.16
N LYS A 88 -7.81 -15.71 -0.88
CA LYS A 88 -7.45 -16.99 -0.27
C LYS A 88 -8.64 -17.86 0.11
N ALA A 89 -9.81 -17.42 -0.27
CA ALA A 89 -11.04 -18.15 0.06
C ALA A 89 -11.14 -19.47 -0.72
#